data_abfb57a89f30523313a20c9be8ea4bff
#
_entry.id   abfb57a89f30523313a20c9be8ea4bff
#
_cell.length_a   1.000
_cell.length_b   1.000
_cell.length_c   1.000
_cell.angle_alpha   90.00
_cell.angle_beta   90.00
_cell.angle_gamma   90.00
#
_symmetry.space_group_name_H-M   'P 1'
#
loop_
_entity.id
_entity.type
_entity.pdbx_description
1 polymer ?
#
loop_
_entity_poly.entity_id
_entity_poly.type
_entity_poly.pdbx_seq_one_letter_code
_entity_poly.pdbx_strand_id
1 'polypeptide(L)'
;MKKQKPSYLIKLIALILVLSLITPCTASAVTTESITPYASKYLSLYSAYVYVTTSGEVQVWFEVMGADDLDEIGALRIVLYESSDNSNWDDVKTFLYESTSNMLFYDDDYISSHVSWQGTYGKYYKAYVTIWGGKNGNGDTRYIWAYQP
;
A
#
# COMPACT_ATOMS: atom_id res chain seq x y z
N MET A 1 67.34 13.60 -22.27
CA MET A 1 66.24 13.33 -21.28
C MET A 1 65.48 12.10 -21.74
N LYS A 2 65.58 10.94 -21.03
CA LYS A 2 64.81 9.70 -21.37
C LYS A 2 63.43 9.82 -20.78
N LYS A 3 62.37 9.86 -21.63
CA LYS A 3 60.98 9.76 -21.20
C LYS A 3 60.72 8.35 -20.65
N GLN A 4 60.52 8.20 -19.35
CA GLN A 4 60.07 6.97 -18.74
C GLN A 4 58.63 6.70 -19.20
N LYS A 5 58.38 5.53 -19.83
CA LYS A 5 57.04 5.07 -20.15
C LYS A 5 56.33 4.67 -18.86
N PRO A 6 55.08 5.12 -18.63
CA PRO A 6 54.33 4.73 -17.43
C PRO A 6 54.19 3.20 -17.39
N SER A 7 54.55 2.63 -16.24
CA SER A 7 54.50 1.18 -15.99
C SER A 7 53.08 0.62 -16.24
N TYR A 8 53.01 -0.56 -16.83
CA TYR A 8 51.76 -1.31 -17.02
C TYR A 8 50.95 -1.44 -15.73
N LEU A 9 51.62 -1.45 -14.58
CA LEU A 9 51.02 -1.50 -13.26
C LEU A 9 50.09 -0.30 -13.00
N ILE A 10 50.49 0.93 -13.40
CA ILE A 10 49.68 2.14 -13.22
C ILE A 10 48.41 2.08 -14.10
N LYS A 11 48.52 1.54 -15.33
CA LYS A 11 47.37 1.36 -16.21
C LYS A 11 46.41 0.29 -15.71
N LEU A 12 46.90 -0.78 -15.10
CA LEU A 12 46.13 -1.83 -14.50
C LEU A 12 45.34 -1.34 -13.27
N ILE A 13 46.01 -0.56 -12.40
CA ILE A 13 45.36 0.04 -11.22
C ILE A 13 44.29 1.05 -11.62
N ALA A 14 44.52 1.87 -12.66
CA ALA A 14 43.51 2.79 -13.16
C ALA A 14 42.29 2.07 -13.75
N LEU A 15 42.49 0.92 -14.42
CA LEU A 15 41.41 0.11 -14.97
C LEU A 15 40.54 -0.53 -13.87
N ILE A 16 41.15 -1.02 -12.79
CA ILE A 16 40.45 -1.59 -11.63
C ILE A 16 39.64 -0.52 -10.89
N LEU A 17 40.19 0.70 -10.77
CA LEU A 17 39.48 1.80 -10.09
C LEU A 17 38.23 2.26 -10.86
N VAL A 18 38.24 2.20 -12.19
CA VAL A 18 37.07 2.56 -13.01
C VAL A 18 35.97 1.48 -12.92
N LEU A 19 36.36 0.19 -12.79
CA LEU A 19 35.40 -0.91 -12.69
C LEU A 19 34.64 -0.95 -11.34
N SER A 20 35.20 -0.38 -10.29
CA SER A 20 34.59 -0.35 -8.96
C SER A 20 33.52 0.75 -8.78
N LEU A 21 33.35 1.64 -9.77
CA LEU A 21 32.34 2.71 -9.73
C LEU A 21 30.97 2.30 -10.32
N ILE A 22 30.87 1.07 -10.84
CA ILE A 22 29.58 0.54 -11.31
C ILE A 22 28.91 -0.15 -10.13
N THR A 23 28.40 0.63 -9.18
CA THR A 23 27.44 0.11 -8.20
C THR A 23 26.11 -0.10 -8.95
N PRO A 24 25.58 -1.34 -9.03
CA PRO A 24 24.25 -1.51 -9.53
C PRO A 24 23.28 -0.76 -8.57
N CYS A 25 22.67 0.28 -9.09
CA CYS A 25 21.54 0.90 -8.41
C CYS A 25 20.42 -0.16 -8.39
N THR A 26 20.28 -0.87 -7.28
CA THR A 26 19.11 -1.70 -7.04
C THR A 26 17.92 -0.75 -6.94
N ALA A 27 17.25 -0.52 -8.06
CA ALA A 27 15.94 0.08 -8.05
C ALA A 27 15.06 -0.89 -7.22
N SER A 28 14.73 -0.47 -6.00
CA SER A 28 13.63 -1.10 -5.26
C SER A 28 12.42 -0.99 -6.16
N ALA A 29 11.94 -2.13 -6.68
CA ALA A 29 10.67 -2.18 -7.37
C ALA A 29 9.63 -1.73 -6.33
N VAL A 30 9.13 -0.50 -6.51
CA VAL A 30 7.88 -0.09 -5.90
C VAL A 30 6.86 -1.09 -6.43
N THR A 31 6.40 -2.00 -5.58
CA THR A 31 5.29 -2.88 -5.90
C THR A 31 4.10 -1.96 -6.15
N THR A 32 3.82 -1.73 -7.42
CA THR A 32 2.62 -1.03 -7.87
C THR A 32 1.45 -1.86 -7.34
N GLU A 33 0.68 -1.26 -6.42
CA GLU A 33 -0.55 -1.87 -5.93
C GLU A 33 -1.40 -2.29 -7.13
N SER A 34 -1.90 -3.51 -7.09
CA SER A 34 -2.73 -4.03 -8.17
C SER A 34 -4.07 -3.29 -8.14
N ILE A 35 -4.18 -2.24 -8.94
CA ILE A 35 -5.47 -1.67 -9.31
C ILE A 35 -6.16 -2.74 -10.17
N THR A 36 -7.08 -3.47 -9.60
CA THR A 36 -7.92 -4.42 -10.35
C THR A 36 -9.13 -3.67 -10.91
N PRO A 37 -9.16 -3.36 -12.23
CA PRO A 37 -10.36 -2.82 -12.84
C PRO A 37 -11.35 -3.97 -13.04
N TYR A 38 -12.16 -4.26 -12.04
CA TYR A 38 -13.35 -5.08 -12.23
C TYR A 38 -14.51 -4.16 -12.58
N ALA A 39 -15.12 -4.38 -13.73
CA ALA A 39 -16.31 -3.66 -14.16
C ALA A 39 -17.42 -3.87 -13.12
N SER A 40 -17.64 -2.85 -12.32
CA SER A 40 -18.75 -2.73 -11.39
C SER A 40 -19.73 -1.71 -11.95
N LYS A 41 -21.01 -1.88 -11.70
CA LYS A 41 -22.03 -0.89 -12.05
C LYS A 41 -21.92 0.35 -11.17
N TYR A 42 -21.46 0.17 -9.93
CA TYR A 42 -21.44 1.22 -8.89
C TYR A 42 -20.05 1.74 -8.59
N LEU A 43 -18.99 0.93 -8.74
CA LEU A 43 -17.62 1.26 -8.38
C LEU A 43 -16.74 1.35 -9.62
N SER A 44 -16.11 2.50 -9.86
CA SER A 44 -15.16 2.74 -10.95
C SER A 44 -13.72 2.47 -10.53
N LEU A 45 -13.37 2.79 -9.27
CA LEU A 45 -12.03 2.57 -8.71
C LEU A 45 -12.11 2.32 -7.20
N TYR A 46 -11.23 1.47 -6.70
CA TYR A 46 -11.00 1.31 -5.26
C TYR A 46 -9.59 0.83 -5.01
N SER A 47 -9.00 1.33 -3.91
CA SER A 47 -7.66 0.94 -3.46
C SER A 47 -7.61 0.91 -1.94
N ALA A 48 -6.63 0.20 -1.37
CA ALA A 48 -6.33 0.26 0.05
C ALA A 48 -4.86 -0.06 0.30
N TYR A 49 -4.27 0.57 1.34
CA TYR A 49 -2.92 0.30 1.79
C TYR A 49 -2.81 0.46 3.30
N VAL A 50 -1.78 -0.13 3.88
CA VAL A 50 -1.47 0.00 5.31
C VAL A 50 -0.26 0.92 5.46
N TYR A 51 -0.38 1.92 6.33
CA TYR A 51 0.71 2.79 6.72
C TYR A 51 1.00 2.63 8.21
N VAL A 52 2.27 2.49 8.59
CA VAL A 52 2.70 2.39 9.99
C VAL A 52 3.59 3.57 10.32
N THR A 53 3.18 4.36 11.31
CA THR A 53 3.94 5.51 11.78
C THR A 53 5.16 5.07 12.59
N THR A 54 6.12 5.98 12.79
CA THR A 54 7.29 5.74 13.65
C THR A 54 6.93 5.52 15.12
N SER A 55 5.73 5.91 15.55
CA SER A 55 5.18 5.66 16.90
C SER A 55 4.47 4.31 17.04
N GLY A 56 4.36 3.53 15.93
CA GLY A 56 3.68 2.25 15.91
C GLY A 56 2.16 2.36 15.68
N GLU A 57 1.62 3.55 15.40
CA GLU A 57 0.23 3.68 14.97
C GLU A 57 0.08 3.08 13.57
N VAL A 58 -0.87 2.19 13.40
CA VAL A 58 -1.22 1.54 12.13
C VAL A 58 -2.46 2.21 11.57
N GLN A 59 -2.36 2.72 10.34
CA GLN A 59 -3.45 3.33 9.59
C GLN A 59 -3.79 2.45 8.39
N VAL A 60 -5.05 2.06 8.24
CA VAL A 60 -5.54 1.41 7.04
C VAL A 60 -6.28 2.44 6.22
N TRP A 61 -5.65 2.89 5.14
CA TRP A 61 -6.21 3.83 4.19
C TRP A 61 -7.00 3.10 3.12
N PHE A 62 -8.08 3.71 2.66
CA PHE A 62 -8.86 3.24 1.54
C PHE A 62 -9.40 4.42 0.73
N GLU A 63 -9.45 4.22 -0.57
CA GLU A 63 -10.00 5.16 -1.54
C GLU A 63 -11.05 4.43 -2.36
N VAL A 64 -12.17 5.09 -2.58
CA VAL A 64 -13.27 4.53 -3.36
C VAL A 64 -13.84 5.62 -4.25
N MET A 65 -14.05 5.28 -5.52
CA MET A 65 -14.69 6.16 -6.51
C MET A 65 -15.89 5.45 -7.10
N GLY A 66 -17.02 6.12 -7.08
CA GLY A 66 -18.24 5.70 -7.75
C GLY A 66 -18.12 5.76 -9.28
N ALA A 67 -18.93 5.00 -9.96
CA ALA A 67 -19.14 5.15 -11.41
C ALA A 67 -20.09 6.33 -11.72
N ASP A 68 -20.82 6.79 -10.71
CA ASP A 68 -21.78 7.90 -10.69
C ASP A 68 -21.95 8.31 -9.21
N ASP A 69 -22.72 9.38 -8.93
CA ASP A 69 -23.10 9.75 -7.56
C ASP A 69 -23.77 8.56 -6.85
N LEU A 70 -23.28 8.21 -5.68
CA LEU A 70 -23.79 7.07 -4.89
C LEU A 70 -24.50 7.56 -3.64
N ASP A 71 -25.55 6.84 -3.21
CA ASP A 71 -26.22 7.09 -1.94
C ASP A 71 -25.35 6.67 -0.76
N GLU A 72 -24.50 5.61 -0.98
CA GLU A 72 -23.59 5.07 0.02
C GLU A 72 -22.27 4.64 -0.64
N ILE A 73 -21.14 5.04 -0.05
CA ILE A 73 -19.80 4.70 -0.55
C ILE A 73 -18.81 4.56 0.62
N GLY A 74 -17.93 3.54 0.58
CA GLY A 74 -16.90 3.40 1.61
C GLY A 74 -16.46 1.98 1.89
N ALA A 75 -16.04 1.73 3.14
CA ALA A 75 -15.66 0.41 3.63
C ALA A 75 -16.67 -0.06 4.68
N LEU A 76 -17.25 -1.26 4.47
CA LEU A 76 -18.16 -1.88 5.44
C LEU A 76 -17.40 -2.57 6.58
N ARG A 77 -16.25 -3.16 6.26
CA ARG A 77 -15.45 -3.92 7.22
C ARG A 77 -13.98 -3.85 6.86
N ILE A 78 -13.13 -3.73 7.89
CA ILE A 78 -11.69 -3.83 7.78
C ILE A 78 -11.19 -4.79 8.85
N VAL A 79 -10.48 -5.85 8.46
CA VAL A 79 -9.81 -6.79 9.38
C VAL A 79 -8.32 -6.53 9.27
N LEU A 80 -7.70 -6.13 10.38
CA LEU A 80 -6.26 -5.88 10.48
C LEU A 80 -5.56 -7.11 11.03
N TYR A 81 -4.47 -7.50 10.38
CA TYR A 81 -3.60 -8.60 10.75
C TYR A 81 -2.21 -8.10 11.11
N GLU A 82 -1.60 -8.71 12.11
CA GLU A 82 -0.23 -8.47 12.56
C GLU A 82 0.62 -9.73 12.36
N SER A 83 1.91 -9.56 12.05
CA SER A 83 2.89 -10.64 11.98
C SER A 83 4.25 -10.20 12.52
N SER A 84 4.97 -11.11 13.14
CA SER A 84 6.36 -10.91 13.56
C SER A 84 7.38 -11.30 12.50
N ASP A 85 6.99 -12.16 11.53
CA ASP A 85 7.87 -12.83 10.59
C ASP A 85 7.42 -12.67 9.12
N ASN A 86 6.36 -11.88 8.89
CA ASN A 86 5.71 -11.66 7.60
C ASN A 86 5.16 -12.95 6.94
N SER A 87 4.96 -14.00 7.72
CA SER A 87 4.52 -15.32 7.25
C SER A 87 3.32 -15.82 8.03
N ASN A 88 3.38 -15.75 9.35
CA ASN A 88 2.31 -16.13 10.25
C ASN A 88 1.54 -14.89 10.70
N TRP A 89 0.22 -14.87 10.48
CA TRP A 89 -0.62 -13.71 10.66
C TRP A 89 -1.73 -13.93 11.65
N ASP A 90 -1.83 -13.05 12.63
CA ASP A 90 -2.88 -13.02 13.64
C ASP A 90 -3.85 -11.87 13.34
N ASP A 91 -5.14 -12.10 13.43
CA ASP A 91 -6.20 -11.09 13.41
C ASP A 91 -6.13 -10.30 14.73
N VAL A 92 -5.84 -9.01 14.67
CA VAL A 92 -5.64 -8.16 15.86
C VAL A 92 -6.71 -7.10 16.04
N LYS A 93 -7.43 -6.72 14.98
CA LYS A 93 -8.49 -5.72 15.05
C LYS A 93 -9.46 -5.84 13.89
N THR A 94 -10.75 -5.78 14.21
CA THR A 94 -11.81 -5.59 13.22
C THR A 94 -12.49 -4.24 13.44
N PHE A 95 -12.65 -3.49 12.35
CA PHE A 95 -13.44 -2.27 12.27
C PHE A 95 -14.72 -2.57 11.49
N LEU A 96 -15.85 -2.10 11.97
CA LEU A 96 -17.15 -2.21 11.32
C LEU A 96 -17.73 -0.80 11.15
N TYR A 97 -18.33 -0.50 10.00
CA TYR A 97 -18.88 0.83 9.70
C TYR A 97 -19.95 1.27 10.71
N GLU A 98 -20.71 0.34 11.28
CA GLU A 98 -21.76 0.64 12.27
C GLU A 98 -21.20 1.18 13.60
N SER A 99 -19.94 0.90 13.90
CA SER A 99 -19.30 1.26 15.18
C SER A 99 -18.02 2.09 15.03
N THR A 100 -17.58 2.34 13.79
CA THR A 100 -16.36 3.08 13.47
C THR A 100 -16.70 4.23 12.54
N SER A 101 -16.43 5.45 12.96
CA SER A 101 -16.60 6.63 12.11
C SER A 101 -15.65 6.62 10.91
N ASN A 102 -15.97 7.41 9.90
CA ASN A 102 -15.17 7.60 8.68
C ASN A 102 -14.95 6.32 7.84
N MET A 103 -15.89 5.38 7.91
CA MET A 103 -15.86 4.18 7.09
C MET A 103 -16.90 4.19 5.97
N LEU A 104 -18.11 4.69 6.22
CA LEU A 104 -19.18 4.81 5.24
C LEU A 104 -19.61 6.27 5.14
N PHE A 105 -19.81 6.74 3.91
CA PHE A 105 -20.19 8.10 3.55
C PHE A 105 -21.44 8.06 2.69
N TYR A 106 -22.17 9.17 2.62
CA TYR A 106 -23.46 9.27 1.96
C TYR A 106 -23.44 10.43 0.97
N ASP A 107 -24.15 10.23 -0.17
CA ASP A 107 -24.33 11.25 -1.21
C ASP A 107 -22.98 11.77 -1.77
N ASP A 108 -22.05 10.83 -2.06
CA ASP A 108 -20.70 11.14 -2.50
C ASP A 108 -20.29 10.26 -3.70
N ASP A 109 -19.42 10.75 -4.57
CA ASP A 109 -18.87 10.03 -5.72
C ASP A 109 -17.41 9.59 -5.50
N TYR A 110 -16.71 10.19 -4.51
CA TYR A 110 -15.33 9.86 -4.18
C TYR A 110 -15.04 10.09 -2.71
N ILE A 111 -14.40 9.11 -2.10
CA ILE A 111 -13.89 9.21 -0.74
C ILE A 111 -12.44 8.74 -0.65
N SER A 112 -11.67 9.40 0.22
CA SER A 112 -10.37 8.94 0.71
C SER A 112 -10.37 9.06 2.22
N SER A 113 -10.22 7.93 2.92
CA SER A 113 -10.35 7.89 4.37
C SER A 113 -9.47 6.81 4.98
N HIS A 114 -9.39 6.78 6.31
CA HIS A 114 -8.64 5.77 7.03
C HIS A 114 -9.24 5.46 8.39
N VAL A 115 -8.87 4.30 8.93
CA VAL A 115 -9.04 3.92 10.33
C VAL A 115 -7.67 3.74 10.97
N SER A 116 -7.56 4.02 12.27
CA SER A 116 -6.30 3.92 13.02
C SER A 116 -6.39 2.94 14.18
N TRP A 117 -5.28 2.28 14.47
CA TRP A 117 -5.12 1.40 15.62
C TRP A 117 -3.69 1.49 16.17
N GLN A 118 -3.54 1.44 17.51
CA GLN A 118 -2.23 1.41 18.13
C GLN A 118 -1.65 0.00 18.05
N GLY A 119 -0.74 -0.21 17.12
CA GLY A 119 -0.04 -1.47 16.91
C GLY A 119 1.26 -1.57 17.71
N THR A 120 2.05 -2.58 17.37
CA THR A 120 3.37 -2.88 17.96
C THR A 120 4.47 -2.46 16.98
N TYR A 121 5.41 -1.62 17.42
CA TYR A 121 6.53 -1.21 16.60
C TYR A 121 7.37 -2.41 16.13
N GLY A 122 7.81 -2.38 14.85
CA GLY A 122 8.66 -3.42 14.26
C GLY A 122 7.92 -4.68 13.82
N LYS A 123 6.58 -4.68 13.86
CA LYS A 123 5.75 -5.74 13.29
C LYS A 123 5.34 -5.41 11.86
N TYR A 124 4.93 -6.43 11.13
CA TYR A 124 4.33 -6.34 9.79
C TYR A 124 2.81 -6.30 9.90
N TYR A 125 2.18 -5.52 9.03
CA TYR A 125 0.73 -5.36 9.01
C TYR A 125 0.18 -5.53 7.61
N LYS A 126 -1.00 -6.13 7.51
CA LYS A 126 -1.85 -6.15 6.34
C LYS A 126 -3.31 -6.06 6.75
N ALA A 127 -4.18 -5.66 5.85
CA ALA A 127 -5.60 -5.60 6.12
C ALA A 127 -6.43 -6.20 5.00
N TYR A 128 -7.59 -6.77 5.35
CA TYR A 128 -8.61 -7.20 4.41
C TYR A 128 -9.77 -6.23 4.47
N VAL A 129 -10.01 -5.51 3.39
CA VAL A 129 -10.98 -4.42 3.32
C VAL A 129 -12.15 -4.84 2.47
N THR A 130 -13.36 -4.67 3.00
CA THR A 130 -14.63 -4.87 2.30
C THR A 130 -15.15 -3.51 1.88
N ILE A 131 -15.07 -3.21 0.60
CA ILE A 131 -15.53 -1.97 -0.03
C ILE A 131 -17.00 -2.10 -0.45
N TRP A 132 -17.73 -1.01 -0.36
CA TRP A 132 -19.13 -0.87 -0.77
C TRP A 132 -19.35 0.38 -1.61
N GLY A 133 -20.21 0.26 -2.61
CA GLY A 133 -20.82 1.37 -3.32
C GLY A 133 -22.24 1.03 -3.71
N GLY A 134 -23.19 1.88 -3.33
CA GLY A 134 -24.61 1.60 -3.52
C GLY A 134 -25.45 2.82 -3.91
N LYS A 135 -26.54 2.56 -4.68
CA LYS A 135 -27.52 3.56 -5.10
C LYS A 135 -28.93 2.94 -5.16
N ASN A 136 -29.92 3.64 -4.61
CA ASN A 136 -31.32 3.20 -4.57
C ASN A 136 -31.52 1.79 -3.98
N GLY A 137 -30.80 1.48 -2.90
CA GLY A 137 -30.87 0.21 -2.19
C GLY A 137 -30.22 -0.98 -2.93
N ASN A 138 -29.50 -0.74 -4.02
CA ASN A 138 -28.71 -1.73 -4.75
C ASN A 138 -27.24 -1.31 -4.72
N GLY A 139 -26.32 -2.26 -4.78
CA GLY A 139 -24.89 -1.93 -4.75
C GLY A 139 -23.98 -3.12 -5.04
N ASP A 140 -22.69 -2.81 -5.07
CA ASP A 140 -21.61 -3.77 -5.25
C ASP A 140 -20.70 -3.80 -4.04
N THR A 141 -20.34 -5.02 -3.61
CA THR A 141 -19.30 -5.26 -2.62
C THR A 141 -18.02 -5.70 -3.33
N ARG A 142 -16.89 -5.15 -2.92
CA ARG A 142 -15.57 -5.55 -3.38
C ARG A 142 -14.66 -5.86 -2.19
N TYR A 143 -13.68 -6.72 -2.44
CA TYR A 143 -12.74 -7.18 -1.42
C TYR A 143 -11.32 -6.92 -1.90
N ILE A 144 -10.50 -6.31 -1.05
CA ILE A 144 -9.11 -5.98 -1.38
C ILE A 144 -8.19 -6.27 -0.20
N TRP A 145 -7.01 -6.80 -0.49
CA TRP A 145 -5.92 -6.86 0.47
C TRP A 145 -5.10 -5.59 0.42
N ALA A 146 -4.91 -4.96 1.57
CA ALA A 146 -4.01 -3.83 1.79
C ALA A 146 -2.74 -4.32 2.47
N TYR A 147 -1.59 -3.90 1.98
CA TYR A 147 -0.28 -4.28 2.51
C TYR A 147 0.48 -3.05 2.97
N GLN A 148 1.38 -3.24 3.92
CA GLN A 148 2.41 -2.28 4.26
C GLN A 148 3.48 -2.32 3.16
N PRO A 149 3.90 -1.16 2.58
CA PRO A 149 4.91 -1.07 1.54
C PRO A 149 6.32 -1.42 2.04
#